data_9697b6210ab4d927fc017d20a644098f
#
_entry.id   9697b6210ab4d927fc017d20a644098f
#
_cell.length_a   1.000
_cell.length_b   1.000
_cell.length_c   1.000
_cell.angle_alpha   90.00
_cell.angle_beta   90.00
_cell.angle_gamma   90.00
#
_symmetry.space_group_name_H-M   'P 1'
#
loop_
_entity.id
_entity.type
_entity.pdbx_description
1 polymer ?
#
loop_
_entity_poly.entity_id
_entity_poly.type
_entity_poly.pdbx_seq_one_letter_code
_entity_poly.pdbx_strand_id
1 'polypeptide(L)'
;MSEEKNLLEVSHLKQYFPVRKGFHTIPLKAVDDISFAIKPGETLGLVGESGCGKTTVGRTLLRLYQPTAGRIVFDGDVLFDSGEQYDEEGKIIVDANGNPVKKKSIDVDMLPYRKKMQMVFQDPYSSLNPRMTVEDIIGEPLDVHKLYSSRAE
;
A
#
# COMPACT_ATOMS: atom_id res chain seq x y z
N MET A 1 13.69 7.95 27.40
CA MET A 1 14.04 7.78 25.98
C MET A 1 12.70 7.72 25.27
N SER A 2 12.34 8.73 24.47
CA SER A 2 11.14 8.67 23.63
C SER A 2 11.36 7.54 22.64
N GLU A 3 10.48 6.54 22.61
CA GLU A 3 10.45 5.54 21.53
C GLU A 3 10.34 6.31 20.21
N GLU A 4 11.35 6.18 19.36
CA GLU A 4 11.32 6.76 18.02
C GLU A 4 10.17 6.10 17.24
N LYS A 5 9.09 6.85 17.08
CA LYS A 5 7.89 6.40 16.39
C LYS A 5 8.25 6.14 14.90
N ASN A 6 7.93 4.96 14.39
CA ASN A 6 8.09 4.67 12.98
C ASN A 6 7.15 5.55 12.13
N LEU A 7 7.63 6.00 10.97
CA LEU A 7 6.82 6.72 10.00
C LEU A 7 5.91 5.76 9.23
N LEU A 8 6.44 4.60 8.85
CA LEU A 8 5.69 3.54 8.18
C LEU A 8 5.95 2.22 8.89
N GLU A 9 4.89 1.48 9.19
CA GLU A 9 4.97 0.12 9.70
C GLU A 9 4.13 -0.80 8.82
N VAL A 10 4.72 -1.89 8.38
CA VAL A 10 4.09 -2.91 7.56
C VAL A 10 4.25 -4.25 8.25
N SER A 11 3.15 -4.93 8.48
CA SER A 11 3.15 -6.23 9.17
C SER A 11 2.35 -7.25 8.37
N HIS A 12 2.99 -8.39 8.08
CA HIS A 12 2.37 -9.54 7.40
C HIS A 12 1.65 -9.20 6.10
N LEU A 13 2.18 -8.22 5.33
CA LEU A 13 1.55 -7.75 4.10
C LEU A 13 1.54 -8.85 3.04
N LYS A 14 0.34 -9.09 2.49
CA LYS A 14 0.10 -10.04 1.40
C LYS A 14 -0.65 -9.34 0.27
N GLN A 15 -0.19 -9.56 -0.96
CA GLN A 15 -0.87 -9.12 -2.16
C GLN A 15 -0.95 -10.26 -3.17
N TYR A 16 -2.14 -10.80 -3.35
CA TYR A 16 -2.42 -11.89 -4.26
C TYR A 16 -3.33 -11.42 -5.38
N PHE A 17 -3.02 -11.86 -6.60
CA PHE A 17 -3.85 -11.58 -7.77
C PHE A 17 -4.54 -12.85 -8.23
N PRO A 18 -5.85 -12.81 -8.53
CA PRO A 18 -6.54 -13.96 -9.09
C PRO A 18 -6.08 -14.20 -10.54
N VAL A 19 -5.55 -15.38 -10.82
CA VAL A 19 -5.13 -15.79 -12.18
C VAL A 19 -5.96 -16.98 -12.61
N ARG A 20 -6.58 -16.89 -13.78
CA ARG A 20 -7.33 -17.99 -14.39
C ARG A 20 -6.37 -19.04 -14.97
N LYS A 21 -6.55 -20.30 -14.54
CA LYS A 21 -5.87 -21.46 -15.13
C LYS A 21 -6.92 -22.49 -15.54
N GLY A 22 -7.33 -22.43 -16.81
CA GLY A 22 -8.47 -23.21 -17.29
C GLY A 22 -9.76 -22.79 -16.62
N PHE A 23 -10.45 -23.74 -15.98
CA PHE A 23 -11.71 -23.51 -15.24
C PHE A 23 -11.51 -23.11 -13.78
N HIS A 24 -10.26 -23.07 -13.30
CA HIS A 24 -9.94 -22.71 -11.90
C HIS A 24 -9.29 -21.34 -11.83
N THR A 25 -9.57 -20.62 -10.73
CA THR A 25 -8.85 -19.40 -10.36
C THR A 25 -7.88 -19.74 -9.25
N ILE A 26 -6.60 -19.44 -9.46
CA ILE A 26 -5.53 -19.64 -8.48
C ILE A 26 -4.94 -18.28 -8.08
N PRO A 27 -4.55 -18.07 -6.82
CA PRO A 27 -3.91 -16.84 -6.38
C PRO A 27 -2.44 -16.82 -6.84
N LEU A 28 -2.07 -15.79 -7.59
CA LEU A 28 -0.66 -15.42 -7.80
C LEU A 28 -0.21 -14.61 -6.58
N LYS A 29 0.69 -15.17 -5.79
CA LYS A 29 1.25 -14.56 -4.60
C LYS A 29 2.38 -13.59 -5.01
N ALA A 30 2.01 -12.37 -5.38
CA ALA A 30 2.98 -11.36 -5.80
C ALA A 30 3.77 -10.75 -4.63
N VAL A 31 3.14 -10.65 -3.46
CA VAL A 31 3.76 -10.34 -2.16
C VAL A 31 3.20 -11.34 -1.18
N ASP A 32 4.07 -12.07 -0.48
CA ASP A 32 3.66 -13.13 0.44
C ASP A 32 4.36 -12.96 1.79
N ASP A 33 3.63 -12.37 2.74
CA ASP A 33 4.01 -12.22 4.14
C ASP A 33 5.31 -11.43 4.38
N ILE A 34 5.31 -10.14 4.04
CA ILE A 34 6.43 -9.25 4.32
C ILE A 34 6.13 -8.30 5.48
N SER A 35 7.14 -8.04 6.30
CA SER A 35 7.08 -7.09 7.41
C SER A 35 8.34 -6.23 7.43
N PHE A 36 8.19 -4.91 7.62
CA PHE A 36 9.27 -3.96 7.78
C PHE A 36 8.75 -2.65 8.37
N ALA A 37 9.67 -1.81 8.83
CA ALA A 37 9.35 -0.46 9.29
C ALA A 37 10.33 0.54 8.70
N ILE A 38 9.90 1.80 8.58
CA ILE A 38 10.72 2.93 8.12
C ILE A 38 10.55 4.05 9.15
N LYS A 39 11.69 4.57 9.63
CA LYS A 39 11.71 5.72 10.54
C LYS A 39 11.63 7.04 9.77
N PRO A 40 11.25 8.14 10.43
CA PRO A 40 11.34 9.46 9.83
C PRO A 40 12.76 9.76 9.33
N GLY A 41 12.87 10.23 8.08
CA GLY A 41 14.16 10.55 7.45
C GLY A 41 14.99 9.33 6.97
N GLU A 42 14.48 8.11 7.16
CA GLU A 42 15.15 6.89 6.70
C GLU A 42 14.83 6.59 5.24
N THR A 43 15.78 5.96 4.55
CA THR A 43 15.60 5.39 3.20
C THR A 43 15.72 3.88 3.27
N LEU A 44 14.66 3.17 2.89
CA LEU A 44 14.64 1.72 2.79
C LEU A 44 14.77 1.27 1.33
N GLY A 45 15.80 0.47 1.02
CA GLY A 45 16.01 -0.14 -0.30
C GLY A 45 15.32 -1.50 -0.44
N LEU A 46 14.43 -1.66 -1.43
CA LEU A 46 13.90 -2.96 -1.83
C LEU A 46 14.71 -3.51 -3.00
N VAL A 47 15.45 -4.59 -2.77
CA VAL A 47 16.31 -5.23 -3.75
C VAL A 47 15.77 -6.62 -4.12
N GLY A 48 15.99 -7.04 -5.36
CA GLY A 48 15.57 -8.35 -5.86
C GLY A 48 15.48 -8.36 -7.39
N GLU A 49 15.30 -9.54 -7.96
CA GLU A 49 15.22 -9.76 -9.41
C GLU A 49 14.00 -9.07 -10.04
N SER A 50 14.02 -8.93 -11.37
CA SER A 50 12.86 -8.42 -12.10
C SER A 50 11.65 -9.34 -11.88
N GLY A 51 10.48 -8.75 -11.62
CA GLY A 51 9.24 -9.52 -11.38
C GLY A 51 9.05 -10.06 -9.97
N CYS A 52 10.01 -9.88 -9.03
CA CYS A 52 9.88 -10.41 -7.66
C CYS A 52 8.90 -9.63 -6.74
N GLY A 53 8.13 -8.68 -7.26
CA GLY A 53 7.08 -8.02 -6.51
C GLY A 53 7.40 -6.63 -5.93
N LYS A 54 8.61 -6.06 -6.12
CA LYS A 54 9.00 -4.74 -5.59
C LYS A 54 7.99 -3.63 -5.92
N THR A 55 7.64 -3.49 -7.18
CA THR A 55 6.64 -2.51 -7.65
C THR A 55 5.26 -2.79 -7.06
N THR A 56 4.93 -4.08 -6.88
CA THR A 56 3.67 -4.48 -6.24
C THR A 56 3.62 -4.03 -4.79
N VAL A 57 4.73 -4.17 -4.03
CA VAL A 57 4.81 -3.66 -2.65
C VAL A 57 4.51 -2.16 -2.63
N GLY A 58 5.22 -1.35 -3.41
CA GLY A 58 5.00 0.10 -3.43
C GLY A 58 3.56 0.49 -3.80
N ARG A 59 2.98 -0.14 -4.83
CA ARG A 59 1.58 0.11 -5.23
C ARG A 59 0.57 -0.34 -4.17
N THR A 60 0.86 -1.41 -3.45
CA THR A 60 0.00 -1.90 -2.37
C THR A 60 0.05 -0.97 -1.15
N LEU A 61 1.23 -0.44 -0.79
CA LEU A 61 1.38 0.55 0.29
C LEU A 61 0.58 1.83 0.02
N LEU A 62 0.60 2.31 -1.23
CA LEU A 62 -0.19 3.46 -1.66
C LEU A 62 -1.67 3.13 -1.92
N ARG A 63 -2.10 1.89 -1.66
CA ARG A 63 -3.47 1.44 -1.88
C ARG A 63 -3.96 1.62 -3.32
N LEU A 64 -3.03 1.55 -4.29
CA LEU A 64 -3.36 1.40 -5.72
C LEU A 64 -3.81 -0.04 -6.02
N TYR A 65 -3.35 -0.99 -5.21
CA TYR A 65 -3.89 -2.34 -5.11
C TYR A 65 -4.47 -2.55 -3.72
N GLN A 66 -5.63 -3.19 -3.65
CA GLN A 66 -6.24 -3.57 -2.37
C GLN A 66 -5.42 -4.71 -1.75
N PRO A 67 -4.82 -4.55 -0.56
CA PRO A 67 -4.08 -5.62 0.08
C PRO A 67 -4.97 -6.84 0.34
N THR A 68 -4.43 -8.04 0.14
CA THR A 68 -5.14 -9.29 0.45
C THR A 68 -5.20 -9.53 1.95
N ALA A 69 -4.09 -9.27 2.67
CA ALA A 69 -4.00 -9.38 4.11
C ALA A 69 -2.84 -8.56 4.66
N GLY A 70 -2.75 -8.47 6.00
CA GLY A 70 -1.72 -7.78 6.74
C GLY A 70 -2.20 -6.45 7.32
N ARG A 71 -1.23 -5.62 7.75
CA ARG A 71 -1.48 -4.33 8.38
C ARG A 71 -0.51 -3.28 7.85
N ILE A 72 -1.00 -2.06 7.64
CA ILE A 72 -0.22 -0.89 7.22
C ILE A 72 -0.57 0.26 8.16
N VAL A 73 0.45 0.83 8.80
CA VAL A 73 0.36 2.02 9.66
C VAL A 73 1.26 3.10 9.09
N PHE A 74 0.74 4.31 8.95
CA PHE A 74 1.50 5.46 8.48
C PHE A 74 1.31 6.64 9.43
N ASP A 75 2.40 7.18 9.94
CA ASP A 75 2.43 8.31 10.90
C ASP A 75 1.54 8.06 12.16
N GLY A 76 1.38 6.77 12.53
CA GLY A 76 0.54 6.29 13.63
C GLY A 76 -0.91 6.01 13.29
N ASP A 77 -1.35 6.35 12.08
CA ASP A 77 -2.70 6.03 11.60
C ASP A 77 -2.72 4.66 10.94
N VAL A 78 -3.67 3.80 11.30
CA VAL A 78 -3.88 2.50 10.66
C VAL A 78 -4.60 2.72 9.33
N LEU A 79 -3.89 2.58 8.22
CA LEU A 79 -4.44 2.73 6.87
C LEU A 79 -5.19 1.48 6.41
N PHE A 80 -4.69 0.33 6.80
CA PHE A 80 -5.28 -0.97 6.47
C PHE A 80 -4.96 -1.99 7.56
N ASP A 81 -5.94 -2.80 7.90
CA ASP A 81 -5.77 -3.98 8.75
C ASP A 81 -6.78 -5.04 8.29
N SER A 82 -6.29 -6.21 7.87
CA SER A 82 -7.14 -7.34 7.49
C SER A 82 -7.88 -7.97 8.68
N GLY A 83 -7.47 -7.60 9.90
CA GLY A 83 -7.98 -8.16 11.14
C GLY A 83 -7.41 -9.53 11.49
N GLU A 84 -6.55 -10.12 10.66
CA GLU A 84 -5.89 -11.40 10.96
C GLU A 84 -5.05 -11.29 12.23
N GLN A 85 -5.09 -12.30 13.09
CA GLN A 85 -4.33 -12.34 14.31
C GLN A 85 -3.13 -13.27 14.17
N TYR A 86 -2.02 -12.88 14.78
CA TYR A 86 -0.75 -13.62 14.75
C TYR A 86 -0.31 -13.90 16.20
N ASP A 87 0.34 -15.04 16.42
CA ASP A 87 0.95 -15.40 17.70
C ASP A 87 2.32 -14.70 17.88
N GLU A 88 2.99 -14.97 19.00
CA GLU A 88 4.31 -14.39 19.32
C GLU A 88 5.41 -14.84 18.35
N GLU A 89 5.21 -15.96 17.64
CA GLU A 89 6.13 -16.49 16.63
C GLU A 89 5.83 -15.92 15.22
N GLY A 90 4.78 -15.08 15.08
CA GLY A 90 4.34 -14.50 13.80
C GLY A 90 3.52 -15.45 12.93
N LYS A 91 3.02 -16.56 13.48
CA LYS A 91 2.13 -17.48 12.78
C LYS A 91 0.68 -17.02 12.91
N ILE A 92 -0.09 -17.21 11.84
CA ILE A 92 -1.51 -16.87 11.85
C ILE A 92 -2.27 -17.77 12.83
N ILE A 93 -3.06 -17.16 13.69
CA ILE A 93 -3.92 -17.89 14.62
C ILE A 93 -5.13 -18.39 13.84
N VAL A 94 -5.41 -19.69 13.93
CA VAL A 94 -6.56 -20.31 13.26
C VAL A 94 -7.53 -20.89 14.28
N ASP A 95 -8.81 -20.94 13.90
CA ASP A 95 -9.86 -21.59 14.67
C ASP A 95 -9.80 -23.14 14.55
N ALA A 96 -10.73 -23.82 15.22
CA ALA A 96 -10.81 -25.29 15.20
C ALA A 96 -11.07 -25.88 13.79
N ASN A 97 -11.51 -25.06 12.82
CA ASN A 97 -11.76 -25.45 11.43
C ASN A 97 -10.60 -25.08 10.50
N GLY A 98 -9.50 -24.50 11.03
CA GLY A 98 -8.34 -24.06 10.27
C GLY A 98 -8.50 -22.70 9.58
N ASN A 99 -9.54 -21.93 9.91
CA ASN A 99 -9.73 -20.57 9.34
C ASN A 99 -9.00 -19.53 10.20
N PRO A 100 -8.43 -18.48 9.57
CA PRO A 100 -7.83 -17.37 10.30
C PRO A 100 -8.80 -16.73 11.28
N VAL A 101 -8.38 -16.59 12.53
CA VAL A 101 -9.11 -15.79 13.53
C VAL A 101 -8.94 -14.33 13.17
N LYS A 102 -10.05 -13.59 13.01
CA LYS A 102 -10.06 -12.20 12.58
C LYS A 102 -10.76 -11.30 13.58
N LYS A 103 -10.18 -10.11 13.79
CA LYS A 103 -10.84 -8.95 14.38
C LYS A 103 -11.53 -8.12 13.30
N LYS A 104 -12.17 -7.02 13.69
CA LYS A 104 -12.74 -6.06 12.73
C LYS A 104 -11.62 -5.51 11.83
N SER A 105 -11.79 -5.66 10.52
CA SER A 105 -10.88 -5.07 9.54
C SER A 105 -10.99 -3.54 9.51
N ILE A 106 -9.89 -2.88 9.18
CA ILE A 106 -9.81 -1.43 8.98
C ILE A 106 -9.40 -1.19 7.54
N ASP A 107 -10.11 -0.29 6.89
CA ASP A 107 -9.83 0.16 5.54
C ASP A 107 -10.26 1.63 5.43
N VAL A 108 -9.29 2.55 5.32
CA VAL A 108 -9.55 3.99 5.34
C VAL A 108 -9.58 4.58 3.93
N ASP A 109 -10.25 5.73 3.78
CA ASP A 109 -10.10 6.55 2.58
C ASP A 109 -8.66 7.10 2.49
N MET A 110 -8.03 6.87 1.35
CA MET A 110 -6.64 7.28 1.10
C MET A 110 -6.49 8.73 0.67
N LEU A 111 -7.56 9.44 0.34
CA LEU A 111 -7.46 10.81 -0.20
C LEU A 111 -6.69 11.77 0.73
N PRO A 112 -6.89 11.78 2.06
CA PRO A 112 -6.10 12.63 2.95
C PRO A 112 -4.60 12.28 2.97
N TYR A 113 -4.26 11.01 2.78
CA TYR A 113 -2.87 10.52 2.84
C TYR A 113 -2.12 10.70 1.53
N ARG A 114 -2.81 10.83 0.39
CA ARG A 114 -2.18 11.01 -0.94
C ARG A 114 -1.33 12.28 -1.08
N LYS A 115 -1.56 13.27 -0.22
CA LYS A 115 -0.70 14.47 -0.11
C LYS A 115 0.68 14.15 0.52
N LYS A 116 0.73 13.15 1.42
CA LYS A 116 1.93 12.77 2.18
C LYS A 116 2.64 11.55 1.60
N MET A 117 1.90 10.67 0.92
CA MET A 117 2.39 9.42 0.34
C MET A 117 2.29 9.47 -1.18
N GLN A 118 3.42 9.55 -1.87
CA GLN A 118 3.47 9.67 -3.32
C GLN A 118 4.41 8.64 -3.93
N MET A 119 4.25 8.37 -5.23
CA MET A 119 5.10 7.47 -6.00
C MET A 119 5.68 8.19 -7.21
N VAL A 120 6.98 8.01 -7.40
CA VAL A 120 7.64 8.37 -8.66
C VAL A 120 7.69 7.10 -9.52
N PHE A 121 7.10 7.15 -10.70
CA PHE A 121 7.08 6.01 -11.62
C PHE A 121 8.40 5.89 -12.38
N GLN A 122 8.76 4.66 -12.75
CA GLN A 122 9.99 4.35 -13.48
C GLN A 122 10.02 5.00 -14.86
N ASP A 123 8.87 5.08 -15.53
CA ASP A 123 8.70 5.77 -16.81
C ASP A 123 7.75 6.95 -16.63
N PRO A 124 8.31 8.18 -16.57
CA PRO A 124 7.49 9.38 -16.40
C PRO A 124 6.62 9.68 -17.63
N TYR A 125 7.05 9.32 -18.83
CA TYR A 125 6.29 9.62 -20.06
C TYR A 125 5.02 8.76 -20.16
N SER A 126 5.11 7.48 -19.80
CA SER A 126 3.92 6.61 -19.79
C SER A 126 2.96 6.92 -18.63
N SER A 127 3.41 7.71 -17.66
CA SER A 127 2.61 8.09 -16.48
C SER A 127 1.72 9.31 -16.74
N LEU A 128 2.02 10.08 -17.78
CA LEU A 128 1.30 11.29 -18.14
C LEU A 128 0.27 11.00 -19.23
N ASN A 129 -0.91 11.61 -19.12
CA ASN A 129 -1.91 11.53 -20.18
C ASN A 129 -1.49 12.43 -21.36
N PRO A 130 -1.17 11.87 -22.55
CA PRO A 130 -0.68 12.64 -23.68
C PRO A 130 -1.72 13.59 -24.29
N ARG A 131 -2.98 13.53 -23.83
CA ARG A 131 -4.06 14.44 -24.27
C ARG A 131 -4.23 15.65 -23.36
N MET A 132 -3.55 15.68 -22.23
CA MET A 132 -3.59 16.80 -21.29
C MET A 132 -2.50 17.82 -21.63
N THR A 133 -2.81 19.09 -21.44
CA THR A 133 -1.80 20.15 -21.50
C THR A 133 -0.89 20.11 -20.27
N VAL A 134 0.25 20.78 -20.31
CA VAL A 134 1.14 20.91 -19.14
C VAL A 134 0.41 21.59 -17.99
N GLU A 135 -0.41 22.60 -18.29
CA GLU A 135 -1.25 23.30 -17.31
C GLU A 135 -2.21 22.34 -16.62
N ASP A 136 -2.92 21.49 -17.37
CA ASP A 136 -3.85 20.50 -16.82
C ASP A 136 -3.12 19.51 -15.92
N ILE A 137 -1.94 19.00 -16.36
CA ILE A 137 -1.16 18.01 -15.58
C ILE A 137 -0.69 18.61 -14.26
N ILE A 138 -0.22 19.85 -14.26
CA ILE A 138 0.25 20.55 -13.05
C ILE A 138 -0.94 20.96 -12.17
N GLY A 139 -2.05 21.36 -12.79
CA GLY A 139 -3.24 21.83 -12.10
C GLY A 139 -4.07 20.72 -11.45
N GLU A 140 -4.08 19.51 -12.04
CA GLU A 140 -4.90 18.39 -11.54
C GLU A 140 -4.74 18.09 -10.04
N PRO A 141 -3.52 18.00 -9.47
CA PRO A 141 -3.35 17.79 -8.04
C PRO A 141 -3.90 18.95 -7.19
N LEU A 142 -3.83 20.18 -7.70
CA LEU A 142 -4.36 21.34 -7.00
C LEU A 142 -5.89 21.30 -6.97
N ASP A 143 -6.52 20.92 -8.08
CA ASP A 143 -7.96 20.73 -8.20
C ASP A 143 -8.46 19.61 -7.29
N VAL A 144 -7.85 18.41 -7.38
CA VAL A 144 -8.24 17.22 -6.62
C VAL A 144 -8.15 17.47 -5.12
N HIS A 145 -7.12 18.15 -4.68
CA HIS A 145 -6.89 18.44 -3.26
C HIS A 145 -7.46 19.77 -2.80
N LYS A 146 -8.14 20.53 -3.69
CA LYS A 146 -8.75 21.86 -3.40
C LYS A 146 -7.74 22.79 -2.72
N LEU A 147 -6.57 22.95 -3.32
CA LEU A 147 -5.47 23.74 -2.75
C LEU A 147 -5.54 25.23 -3.10
N TYR A 148 -6.55 25.65 -3.87
CA TYR A 148 -6.80 27.05 -4.20
C TYR A 148 -8.28 27.39 -4.02
N SER A 149 -8.59 28.68 -3.84
CA SER A 149 -9.95 29.17 -3.62
C SER A 149 -10.68 29.49 -4.93
N SER A 150 -9.95 29.80 -5.99
CA SER A 150 -10.50 30.04 -7.33
C SER A 150 -9.49 29.68 -8.42
N ARG A 151 -9.98 29.36 -9.64
CA ARG A 151 -9.12 29.09 -10.80
C ARG A 151 -8.28 30.30 -11.29
N ALA A 152 -8.49 31.47 -10.71
CA ALA A 152 -7.75 32.68 -11.04
C ALA A 152 -6.51 32.89 -10.15
N GLU A 153 -6.30 32.05 -9.16
CA GLU A 153 -5.09 31.97 -8.35
C GLU A 153 -4.07 31.01 -8.98
#